data_7f755b876de7a4007456656dde42645c
#
_entry.id   7f755b876de7a4007456656dde42645c
#
_cell.length_a   1.000
_cell.length_b   1.000
_cell.length_c   1.000
_cell.angle_alpha   90.00
_cell.angle_beta   90.00
_cell.angle_gamma   90.00
#
_symmetry.space_group_name_H-M   'P 1'
#
loop_
_entity.id
_entity.type
_entity.pdbx_description
1 polymer ?
#
loop_
_entity_poly.entity_id
_entity_poly.type
_entity_poly.pdbx_seq_one_letter_code
_entity_poly.pdbx_strand_id
1 'polypeptide(L)'
;ALDTEAELDVINMALRKNIPIIGFDSGVPGAPEGAIKATASTDNHAAGGNAAEHLFPMLEGKVKDKPVRIGVISQEANSLSITQRTSGFIDKMVELFEKKGVKVAVVGHDKFKNNVAEADAKVIIEVRVPAQVDDAAGKTEASTVLEKEDTIAIYGSNEFAAKAIINANGGFSESKLGADKILAVGFDSGAL
;
A
#
# COMPACT_ATOMS: atom_id res chain seq x y z
N ALA A 1 10.38 -8.49 -8.42
CA ALA A 1 11.16 -9.58 -7.84
C ALA A 1 10.73 -9.82 -6.40
N LEU A 2 10.41 -11.07 -6.06
CA LEU A 2 10.03 -11.49 -4.70
C LEU A 2 11.25 -11.91 -3.89
N ASP A 3 12.30 -12.43 -4.56
CA ASP A 3 13.59 -12.78 -3.96
C ASP A 3 14.70 -11.93 -4.62
N THR A 4 14.97 -10.78 -4.00
CA THR A 4 15.94 -9.82 -4.52
C THR A 4 17.38 -10.36 -4.49
N GLU A 5 17.75 -11.18 -3.49
CA GLU A 5 19.12 -11.71 -3.39
C GLU A 5 19.43 -12.71 -4.50
N ALA A 6 18.53 -13.68 -4.72
CA ALA A 6 18.68 -14.65 -5.80
C ALA A 6 18.73 -13.99 -7.19
N GLU A 7 17.94 -12.93 -7.39
CA GLU A 7 17.96 -12.18 -8.66
C GLU A 7 19.24 -11.37 -8.86
N LEU A 8 19.81 -10.78 -7.81
CA LEU A 8 21.07 -10.05 -7.90
C LEU A 8 22.22 -10.97 -8.37
N ASP A 9 22.26 -12.23 -7.93
CA ASP A 9 23.26 -13.19 -8.39
C ASP A 9 23.14 -13.48 -9.89
N VAL A 10 21.92 -13.67 -10.38
CA VAL A 10 21.66 -13.90 -11.81
C VAL A 10 22.01 -12.65 -12.64
N ILE A 11 21.65 -11.46 -12.17
CA ILE A 11 21.98 -10.20 -12.83
C ILE A 11 23.50 -10.00 -12.90
N ASN A 12 24.22 -10.26 -11.81
CA ASN A 12 25.68 -10.19 -11.79
C ASN A 12 26.32 -11.20 -12.74
N MET A 13 25.77 -12.40 -12.85
CA MET A 13 26.26 -13.41 -13.80
C MET A 13 26.04 -12.96 -15.26
N ALA A 14 24.87 -12.43 -15.58
CA ALA A 14 24.57 -11.91 -16.92
C ALA A 14 25.48 -10.73 -17.28
N LEU A 15 25.70 -9.81 -16.35
CA LEU A 15 26.61 -8.67 -16.53
C LEU A 15 28.04 -9.14 -16.87
N ARG A 16 28.58 -10.09 -16.13
CA ARG A 16 29.94 -10.68 -16.41
C ARG A 16 30.02 -11.36 -17.78
N LYS A 17 28.90 -11.84 -18.31
CA LYS A 17 28.83 -12.50 -19.63
C LYS A 17 28.41 -11.55 -20.74
N ASN A 18 28.27 -10.25 -20.47
CA ASN A 18 27.76 -9.24 -21.39
C ASN A 18 26.38 -9.58 -21.98
N ILE A 19 25.53 -10.27 -21.21
CA ILE A 19 24.15 -10.56 -21.61
C ILE A 19 23.29 -9.35 -21.23
N PRO A 20 22.63 -8.69 -22.21
CA PRO A 20 21.74 -7.58 -21.89
C PRO A 20 20.49 -8.06 -21.17
N ILE A 21 20.09 -7.34 -20.12
CA ILE A 21 18.86 -7.59 -19.38
C ILE A 21 17.88 -6.44 -19.62
N ILE A 22 16.62 -6.79 -19.87
CA ILE A 22 15.49 -5.87 -19.86
C ILE A 22 14.57 -6.33 -18.74
N GLY A 23 14.28 -5.45 -17.78
CA GLY A 23 13.30 -5.68 -16.72
C GLY A 23 11.89 -5.36 -17.20
N PHE A 24 10.90 -6.02 -16.60
CA PHE A 24 9.52 -5.62 -16.77
C PHE A 24 8.75 -5.78 -15.45
N ASP A 25 7.65 -5.04 -15.30
CA ASP A 25 6.74 -5.02 -14.15
C ASP A 25 7.40 -4.45 -12.88
N SER A 26 8.40 -5.09 -12.33
CA SER A 26 9.07 -4.67 -11.09
C SER A 26 10.57 -4.56 -11.30
N GLY A 27 11.20 -3.60 -10.64
CA GLY A 27 12.66 -3.48 -10.62
C GLY A 27 13.32 -4.41 -9.60
N VAL A 28 14.65 -4.48 -9.63
CA VAL A 28 15.48 -5.20 -8.67
C VAL A 28 16.31 -4.20 -7.88
N PRO A 29 15.93 -3.85 -6.65
CA PRO A 29 16.73 -2.98 -5.79
C PRO A 29 18.14 -3.53 -5.58
N GLY A 30 19.15 -2.67 -5.72
CA GLY A 30 20.54 -3.07 -5.56
C GLY A 30 21.19 -3.67 -6.82
N ALA A 31 20.49 -3.77 -7.96
CA ALA A 31 21.11 -4.19 -9.21
C ALA A 31 22.27 -3.25 -9.58
N PRO A 32 23.44 -3.80 -10.05
CA PRO A 32 24.57 -2.97 -10.47
C PRO A 32 24.16 -1.99 -11.57
N GLU A 33 24.75 -0.79 -11.55
CA GLU A 33 24.51 0.22 -12.56
C GLU A 33 24.81 -0.31 -13.97
N GLY A 34 23.90 -0.08 -14.91
CA GLY A 34 24.03 -0.52 -16.29
C GLY A 34 23.82 -2.04 -16.52
N ALA A 35 23.56 -2.84 -15.50
CA ALA A 35 23.25 -4.25 -15.65
C ALA A 35 21.88 -4.47 -16.32
N ILE A 36 20.88 -3.68 -15.91
CA ILE A 36 19.55 -3.65 -16.54
C ILE A 36 19.52 -2.48 -17.52
N LYS A 37 19.35 -2.78 -18.81
CA LYS A 37 19.43 -1.78 -19.89
C LYS A 37 18.19 -0.89 -20.00
N ALA A 38 17.04 -1.46 -19.69
CA ALA A 38 15.76 -0.75 -19.65
C ALA A 38 14.77 -1.53 -18.77
N THR A 39 13.79 -0.85 -18.22
CA THR A 39 12.68 -1.46 -17.49
C THR A 39 11.37 -0.88 -18.00
N ALA A 40 10.45 -1.75 -18.41
CA ALA A 40 9.08 -1.40 -18.73
C ALA A 40 8.19 -1.71 -17.52
N SER A 41 7.70 -0.69 -16.83
CA SER A 41 6.87 -0.85 -15.64
C SER A 41 5.87 0.29 -15.50
N THR A 42 4.83 0.08 -14.69
CA THR A 42 3.97 1.16 -14.21
C THR A 42 4.80 2.14 -13.38
N ASP A 43 4.53 3.44 -13.48
CA ASP A 43 4.96 4.38 -12.45
C ASP A 43 4.14 4.13 -11.18
N ASN A 44 4.61 3.18 -10.38
CA ASN A 44 3.87 2.65 -9.24
C ASN A 44 3.65 3.69 -8.15
N HIS A 45 4.61 4.61 -7.96
CA HIS A 45 4.46 5.68 -6.98
C HIS A 45 3.37 6.67 -7.40
N ALA A 46 3.43 7.15 -8.66
CA ALA A 46 2.39 8.02 -9.19
C ALA A 46 1.01 7.34 -9.20
N ALA A 47 0.95 6.06 -9.56
CA ALA A 47 -0.31 5.31 -9.59
C ALA A 47 -0.93 5.13 -8.19
N GLY A 48 -0.11 4.89 -7.15
CA GLY A 48 -0.57 4.91 -5.76
C GLY A 48 -1.08 6.29 -5.35
N GLY A 49 -0.37 7.35 -5.74
CA GLY A 49 -0.79 8.74 -5.54
C GLY A 49 -2.13 9.06 -6.19
N ASN A 50 -2.37 8.58 -7.42
CA ASN A 50 -3.66 8.75 -8.11
C ASN A 50 -4.81 8.11 -7.34
N ALA A 51 -4.61 6.94 -6.75
CA ALA A 51 -5.63 6.31 -5.90
C ALA A 51 -5.98 7.19 -4.68
N ALA A 52 -4.98 7.80 -4.05
CA ALA A 52 -5.19 8.74 -2.95
C ALA A 52 -5.94 10.00 -3.40
N GLU A 53 -5.58 10.59 -4.55
CA GLU A 53 -6.25 11.77 -5.10
C GLU A 53 -7.73 11.53 -5.40
N HIS A 54 -8.08 10.34 -5.89
CA HIS A 54 -9.48 9.97 -6.14
C HIS A 54 -10.28 9.70 -4.86
N LEU A 55 -9.63 9.11 -3.85
CA LEU A 55 -10.27 8.79 -2.57
C LEU A 55 -10.44 10.05 -1.69
N PHE A 56 -9.49 10.97 -1.69
CA PHE A 56 -9.43 12.10 -0.79
C PHE A 56 -10.70 12.96 -0.74
N PRO A 57 -11.35 13.36 -1.86
CA PRO A 57 -12.57 14.18 -1.82
C PRO A 57 -13.72 13.51 -1.05
N MET A 58 -13.76 12.18 -1.02
CA MET A 58 -14.76 11.41 -0.28
C MET A 58 -14.46 11.33 1.22
N LEU A 59 -13.22 11.60 1.63
CA LEU A 59 -12.77 11.54 3.02
C LEU A 59 -12.73 12.88 3.71
N GLU A 60 -12.48 13.97 2.99
CA GLU A 60 -12.26 15.29 3.57
C GLU A 60 -13.39 15.69 4.52
N GLY A 61 -14.64 15.46 4.15
CA GLY A 61 -15.81 15.75 4.99
C GLY A 61 -16.02 14.80 6.18
N LYS A 62 -15.29 13.68 6.24
CA LYS A 62 -15.35 12.70 7.35
C LYS A 62 -14.39 13.04 8.49
N VAL A 63 -13.37 13.87 8.25
CA VAL A 63 -12.42 14.33 9.27
C VAL A 63 -13.04 15.48 10.06
N LYS A 64 -13.50 15.19 11.26
CA LYS A 64 -14.17 16.17 12.16
C LYS A 64 -13.38 16.31 13.47
N ASP A 65 -14.07 16.30 14.59
CA ASP A 65 -13.50 16.53 15.92
C ASP A 65 -12.65 15.35 16.42
N LYS A 66 -13.06 14.12 16.11
CA LYS A 66 -12.34 12.90 16.51
C LYS A 66 -11.32 12.48 15.46
N PRO A 67 -10.20 11.87 15.88
CA PRO A 67 -9.30 11.23 14.94
C PRO A 67 -9.99 10.15 14.11
N VAL A 68 -9.55 10.00 12.86
CA VAL A 68 -10.05 8.97 11.93
C VAL A 68 -8.87 8.15 11.38
N ARG A 69 -9.18 6.95 10.89
CA ARG A 69 -8.19 6.00 10.39
C ARG A 69 -8.41 5.64 8.93
N ILE A 70 -7.30 5.55 8.19
CA ILE A 70 -7.24 5.02 6.84
C ILE A 70 -6.33 3.79 6.90
N GLY A 71 -6.88 2.62 6.63
CA GLY A 71 -6.09 1.40 6.53
C GLY A 71 -5.38 1.29 5.19
N VAL A 72 -4.16 0.77 5.20
CA VAL A 72 -3.41 0.43 4.00
C VAL A 72 -2.94 -1.01 4.13
N ILE A 73 -3.48 -1.89 3.31
CA ILE A 73 -3.06 -3.28 3.26
C ILE A 73 -2.05 -3.43 2.13
N SER A 74 -0.84 -3.88 2.46
CA SER A 74 0.23 -4.15 1.52
C SER A 74 0.61 -5.62 1.59
N GLN A 75 0.71 -6.29 0.44
CA GLN A 75 1.02 -7.72 0.38
C GLN A 75 2.34 -8.04 1.08
N GLU A 76 3.34 -7.18 0.88
CA GLU A 76 4.69 -7.35 1.40
C GLU A 76 5.46 -6.02 1.32
N ALA A 77 6.67 -5.98 1.90
CA ALA A 77 7.45 -4.76 1.97
C ALA A 77 8.80 -4.81 1.22
N ASN A 78 9.02 -5.82 0.36
CA ASN A 78 10.29 -6.04 -0.35
C ASN A 78 10.21 -5.76 -1.86
N SER A 79 9.11 -6.10 -2.52
CA SER A 79 8.90 -5.81 -3.95
C SER A 79 8.86 -4.30 -4.20
N LEU A 80 9.61 -3.87 -5.21
CA LEU A 80 9.70 -2.46 -5.55
C LEU A 80 8.34 -1.90 -6.00
N SER A 81 7.61 -2.61 -6.85
CA SER A 81 6.30 -2.15 -7.35
C SER A 81 5.28 -1.97 -6.23
N ILE A 82 5.18 -2.95 -5.33
CA ILE A 82 4.23 -2.91 -4.20
C ILE A 82 4.60 -1.81 -3.20
N THR A 83 5.88 -1.70 -2.85
CA THR A 83 6.32 -0.66 -1.92
C THR A 83 6.16 0.75 -2.48
N GLN A 84 6.39 0.94 -3.78
CA GLN A 84 6.15 2.23 -4.44
C GLN A 84 4.67 2.59 -4.49
N ARG A 85 3.76 1.64 -4.79
CA ARG A 85 2.31 1.90 -4.73
C ARG A 85 1.85 2.28 -3.33
N THR A 86 2.32 1.53 -2.33
CA THR A 86 2.02 1.79 -0.93
C THR A 86 2.51 3.17 -0.50
N SER A 87 3.79 3.49 -0.76
CA SER A 87 4.36 4.80 -0.45
C SER A 87 3.67 5.92 -1.22
N GLY A 88 3.42 5.76 -2.51
CA GLY A 88 2.76 6.79 -3.32
C GLY A 88 1.36 7.15 -2.81
N PHE A 89 0.59 6.15 -2.38
CA PHE A 89 -0.71 6.40 -1.74
C PHE A 89 -0.55 7.16 -0.42
N ILE A 90 0.38 6.72 0.44
CA ILE A 90 0.63 7.33 1.76
C ILE A 90 1.10 8.77 1.60
N ASP A 91 2.15 8.99 0.79
CA ASP A 91 2.77 10.29 0.60
C ASP A 91 1.76 11.31 0.07
N LYS A 92 0.96 10.89 -0.92
CA LYS A 92 -0.07 11.76 -1.50
C LYS A 92 -1.20 12.04 -0.50
N MET A 93 -1.64 11.06 0.25
CA MET A 93 -2.70 11.24 1.26
C MET A 93 -2.23 12.17 2.38
N VAL A 94 -0.99 12.01 2.86
CA VAL A 94 -0.35 12.94 3.82
C VAL A 94 -0.32 14.35 3.25
N GLU A 95 0.22 14.53 2.03
CA GLU A 95 0.30 15.82 1.35
C GLU A 95 -1.06 16.53 1.28
N LEU A 96 -2.11 15.79 0.88
CA LEU A 96 -3.45 16.35 0.69
C LEU A 96 -4.08 16.81 2.01
N PHE A 97 -3.95 16.03 3.08
CA PHE A 97 -4.44 16.42 4.40
C PHE A 97 -3.61 17.54 5.01
N GLU A 98 -2.28 17.52 4.88
CA GLU A 98 -1.42 18.59 5.40
C GLU A 98 -1.66 19.92 4.70
N LYS A 99 -1.96 19.94 3.40
CA LYS A 99 -2.42 21.14 2.68
C LYS A 99 -3.71 21.75 3.26
N LYS A 100 -4.52 20.94 3.95
CA LYS A 100 -5.72 21.40 4.67
C LYS A 100 -5.44 21.72 6.15
N GLY A 101 -4.17 21.69 6.58
CA GLY A 101 -3.79 21.93 7.97
C GLY A 101 -4.10 20.75 8.91
N VAL A 102 -4.34 19.55 8.35
CA VAL A 102 -4.66 18.34 9.12
C VAL A 102 -3.39 17.52 9.33
N LYS A 103 -3.02 17.28 10.58
CA LYS A 103 -1.84 16.51 10.96
C LYS A 103 -2.10 15.01 10.78
N VAL A 104 -1.18 14.31 10.11
CA VAL A 104 -1.29 12.89 9.75
C VAL A 104 -0.18 12.08 10.43
N ALA A 105 -0.55 11.01 11.15
CA ALA A 105 0.37 10.00 11.62
C ALA A 105 0.35 8.80 10.67
N VAL A 106 1.51 8.26 10.34
CA VAL A 106 1.66 7.00 9.59
C VAL A 106 2.29 5.96 10.52
N VAL A 107 1.59 4.86 10.73
CA VAL A 107 1.93 3.84 11.74
C VAL A 107 1.80 2.43 11.19
N GLY A 108 2.13 1.44 12.01
CA GLY A 108 1.87 0.01 11.74
C GLY A 108 3.07 -0.74 11.16
N HIS A 109 3.84 -0.17 10.23
CA HIS A 109 5.00 -0.83 9.66
C HIS A 109 6.21 0.11 9.55
N ASP A 110 7.37 -0.36 10.02
CA ASP A 110 8.59 0.46 10.17
C ASP A 110 9.08 1.13 8.88
N LYS A 111 8.89 0.48 7.74
CA LYS A 111 9.30 0.99 6.43
C LYS A 111 8.52 2.24 5.99
N PHE A 112 7.27 2.39 6.46
CA PHE A 112 6.34 3.41 5.98
C PHE A 112 6.01 4.47 7.04
N LYS A 113 6.30 4.21 8.32
CA LYS A 113 5.96 5.12 9.42
C LYS A 113 6.64 6.48 9.29
N ASN A 114 5.96 7.53 9.75
CA ASN A 114 6.54 8.85 9.98
C ASN A 114 6.81 9.10 11.47
N ASN A 115 7.32 10.29 11.82
CA ASN A 115 7.65 10.66 13.19
C ASN A 115 6.50 11.36 13.94
N VAL A 116 5.27 11.30 13.42
CA VAL A 116 4.10 11.90 14.07
C VAL A 116 3.45 10.87 14.98
N ALA A 117 3.27 11.21 16.26
CA ALA A 117 2.56 10.34 17.20
C ALA A 117 1.05 10.32 16.88
N GLU A 118 0.42 9.15 17.03
CA GLU A 118 -1.04 9.01 16.81
C GLU A 118 -1.86 9.99 17.66
N ALA A 119 -1.43 10.21 18.91
CA ALA A 119 -2.11 11.13 19.86
C ALA A 119 -2.13 12.59 19.36
N ASP A 120 -1.21 12.96 18.47
CA ASP A 120 -1.08 14.32 17.93
C ASP A 120 -1.78 14.49 16.57
N ALA A 121 -2.26 13.41 15.98
CA ALA A 121 -2.80 13.39 14.64
C ALA A 121 -4.34 13.42 14.62
N LYS A 122 -4.91 13.99 13.57
CA LYS A 122 -6.34 13.91 13.26
C LYS A 122 -6.65 12.80 12.25
N VAL A 123 -5.66 12.42 11.45
CA VAL A 123 -5.74 11.28 10.53
C VAL A 123 -4.61 10.31 10.85
N ILE A 124 -4.94 9.04 10.97
CA ILE A 124 -4.00 7.96 11.21
C ILE A 124 -4.02 7.07 9.96
N ILE A 125 -2.90 6.97 9.28
CA ILE A 125 -2.71 5.99 8.19
C ILE A 125 -2.04 4.78 8.81
N GLU A 126 -2.76 3.66 8.90
CA GLU A 126 -2.24 2.43 9.48
C GLU A 126 -1.89 1.43 8.38
N VAL A 127 -0.60 1.15 8.24
CA VAL A 127 -0.06 0.20 7.26
C VAL A 127 0.04 -1.18 7.88
N ARG A 128 -0.57 -2.16 7.23
CA ARG A 128 -0.55 -3.56 7.64
C ARG A 128 0.05 -4.42 6.54
N VAL A 129 1.04 -5.20 6.92
CA VAL A 129 1.76 -6.13 6.03
C VAL A 129 1.69 -7.52 6.68
N PRO A 130 1.12 -8.53 6.03
CA PRO A 130 1.03 -9.85 6.61
C PRO A 130 2.43 -10.48 6.73
N ALA A 131 2.62 -11.29 7.77
CA ALA A 131 3.87 -12.01 7.99
C ALA A 131 4.16 -13.05 6.90
N GLN A 132 3.11 -13.53 6.23
CA GLN A 132 3.17 -14.48 5.12
C GLN A 132 2.17 -14.06 4.04
N VAL A 133 2.51 -14.31 2.78
CA VAL A 133 1.65 -14.00 1.63
C VAL A 133 0.66 -15.15 1.42
N ASP A 134 -0.33 -15.23 2.28
CA ASP A 134 -1.46 -16.17 2.16
C ASP A 134 -2.79 -15.49 2.52
N ASP A 135 -3.90 -16.09 2.07
CA ASP A 135 -5.24 -15.51 2.21
C ASP A 135 -5.66 -15.32 3.68
N ALA A 136 -5.26 -16.23 4.57
CA ALA A 136 -5.62 -16.16 5.99
C ALA A 136 -4.89 -15.03 6.70
N ALA A 137 -3.58 -14.90 6.44
CA ALA A 137 -2.78 -13.82 7.00
C ALA A 137 -3.24 -12.45 6.46
N GLY A 138 -3.47 -12.34 5.14
CA GLY A 138 -4.00 -11.13 4.53
C GLY A 138 -5.36 -10.73 5.12
N LYS A 139 -6.29 -11.69 5.22
CA LYS A 139 -7.60 -11.48 5.85
C LYS A 139 -7.48 -10.98 7.29
N THR A 140 -6.57 -11.55 8.07
CA THR A 140 -6.34 -11.14 9.47
C THR A 140 -5.92 -9.69 9.56
N GLU A 141 -4.95 -9.27 8.73
CA GLU A 141 -4.48 -7.88 8.71
C GLU A 141 -5.60 -6.89 8.32
N ALA A 142 -6.39 -7.24 7.30
CA ALA A 142 -7.52 -6.40 6.90
C ALA A 142 -8.62 -6.35 7.97
N SER A 143 -8.94 -7.47 8.63
CA SER A 143 -9.92 -7.52 9.72
C SER A 143 -9.51 -6.61 10.88
N THR A 144 -8.23 -6.63 11.26
CA THR A 144 -7.69 -5.77 12.33
C THR A 144 -7.99 -4.28 12.11
N VAL A 145 -7.98 -3.83 10.86
CA VAL A 145 -8.32 -2.45 10.51
C VAL A 145 -9.83 -2.23 10.44
N LEU A 146 -10.56 -3.16 9.82
CA LEU A 146 -12.02 -3.03 9.65
C LEU A 146 -12.80 -3.10 10.97
N GLU A 147 -12.22 -3.68 12.03
CA GLU A 147 -12.80 -3.75 13.38
C GLU A 147 -12.71 -2.41 14.14
N LYS A 148 -11.79 -1.53 13.76
CA LYS A 148 -11.60 -0.25 14.45
C LYS A 148 -12.71 0.72 14.10
N GLU A 149 -13.36 1.28 15.13
CA GLU A 149 -14.49 2.19 14.97
C GLU A 149 -14.15 3.51 14.29
N ASP A 150 -12.87 3.92 14.36
CA ASP A 150 -12.35 5.15 13.76
C ASP A 150 -11.99 4.98 12.27
N THR A 151 -12.09 3.75 11.71
CA THR A 151 -11.74 3.49 10.31
C THR A 151 -12.80 4.07 9.37
N ILE A 152 -12.38 4.94 8.45
CA ILE A 152 -13.25 5.58 7.45
C ILE A 152 -12.95 5.12 6.02
N ALA A 153 -11.74 4.59 5.78
CA ALA A 153 -11.33 4.04 4.48
C ALA A 153 -10.28 2.95 4.63
N ILE A 154 -10.16 2.11 3.59
CA ILE A 154 -9.13 1.09 3.47
C ILE A 154 -8.66 0.98 2.02
N TYR A 155 -7.35 0.92 1.81
CA TYR A 155 -6.70 0.78 0.52
C TYR A 155 -5.93 -0.53 0.44
N GLY A 156 -6.11 -1.28 -0.65
CA GLY A 156 -5.32 -2.47 -1.00
C GLY A 156 -4.35 -2.15 -2.13
N SER A 157 -3.04 -2.28 -1.88
CA SER A 157 -1.99 -1.84 -2.82
C SER A 157 -1.82 -2.75 -4.05
N ASN A 158 -2.49 -3.91 -4.09
CA ASN A 158 -2.54 -4.83 -5.22
C ASN A 158 -3.74 -5.77 -5.11
N GLU A 159 -3.89 -6.70 -6.07
CA GLU A 159 -4.98 -7.68 -6.10
C GLU A 159 -5.05 -8.54 -4.82
N PHE A 160 -3.92 -9.02 -4.30
CA PHE A 160 -3.88 -9.78 -3.04
C PHE A 160 -4.48 -8.99 -1.89
N ALA A 161 -4.06 -7.75 -1.72
CA ALA A 161 -4.55 -6.87 -0.67
C ALA A 161 -6.04 -6.52 -0.85
N ALA A 162 -6.49 -6.31 -2.09
CA ALA A 162 -7.91 -6.09 -2.39
C ALA A 162 -8.76 -7.31 -2.03
N LYS A 163 -8.32 -8.52 -2.39
CA LYS A 163 -8.96 -9.78 -1.99
C LYS A 163 -9.00 -9.96 -0.46
N ALA A 164 -7.89 -9.63 0.22
CA ALA A 164 -7.81 -9.69 1.68
C ALA A 164 -8.87 -8.81 2.35
N ILE A 165 -9.09 -7.59 1.85
CA ILE A 165 -10.11 -6.66 2.33
C ILE A 165 -11.52 -7.24 2.11
N ILE A 166 -11.81 -7.78 0.91
CA ILE A 166 -13.11 -8.39 0.60
C ILE A 166 -13.37 -9.61 1.49
N ASN A 167 -12.37 -10.49 1.62
CA ASN A 167 -12.46 -11.69 2.46
C ASN A 167 -12.65 -11.35 3.95
N ALA A 168 -12.00 -10.29 4.43
CA ALA A 168 -12.19 -9.78 5.79
C ALA A 168 -13.61 -9.26 5.97
N ASN A 169 -14.11 -8.43 5.03
CA ASN A 169 -15.46 -7.91 5.09
C ASN A 169 -16.53 -9.01 5.09
N GLY A 170 -16.33 -10.08 4.32
CA GLY A 170 -17.23 -11.25 4.33
C GLY A 170 -17.27 -12.03 5.63
N GLY A 171 -16.34 -11.79 6.55
CA GLY A 171 -16.31 -12.40 7.89
C GLY A 171 -17.19 -11.71 8.93
N PHE A 172 -17.68 -10.51 8.66
CA PHE A 172 -18.59 -9.78 9.56
C PHE A 172 -20.05 -10.13 9.29
N SER A 173 -20.88 -10.08 10.33
CA SER A 173 -22.33 -10.31 10.23
C SER A 173 -23.02 -9.29 9.32
N GLU A 174 -22.49 -8.08 9.26
CA GLU A 174 -22.92 -7.02 8.37
C GLU A 174 -21.70 -6.42 7.65
N SER A 175 -21.86 -6.06 6.38
CA SER A 175 -20.80 -5.41 5.61
C SER A 175 -20.30 -4.13 6.31
N LYS A 176 -19.00 -4.06 6.54
CA LYS A 176 -18.31 -2.83 6.99
C LYS A 176 -18.06 -1.85 5.85
N LEU A 177 -18.02 -2.34 4.61
CA LEU A 177 -17.73 -1.55 3.43
C LEU A 177 -18.99 -0.97 2.80
N GLY A 178 -18.91 0.24 2.28
CA GLY A 178 -20.00 0.91 1.58
C GLY A 178 -19.82 2.41 1.49
N ALA A 179 -20.65 3.08 0.69
CA ALA A 179 -20.58 4.52 0.46
C ALA A 179 -20.72 5.34 1.76
N ASP A 180 -21.63 4.91 2.65
CA ASP A 180 -21.86 5.55 3.94
C ASP A 180 -21.11 4.92 5.11
N LYS A 181 -20.28 3.93 4.82
CA LYS A 181 -19.47 3.16 5.78
C LYS A 181 -17.99 3.40 5.54
N ILE A 182 -17.17 2.32 5.58
CA ILE A 182 -15.75 2.35 5.25
C ILE A 182 -15.62 2.30 3.72
N LEU A 183 -14.95 3.29 3.14
CA LEU A 183 -14.67 3.32 1.71
C LEU A 183 -13.50 2.39 1.40
N ALA A 184 -13.64 1.52 0.41
CA ALA A 184 -12.57 0.63 -0.02
C ALA A 184 -12.11 0.97 -1.43
N VAL A 185 -10.78 1.01 -1.62
CA VAL A 185 -10.13 1.17 -2.92
C VAL A 185 -9.09 0.08 -3.08
N GLY A 186 -9.12 -0.61 -4.20
CA GLY A 186 -8.11 -1.60 -4.59
C GLY A 186 -7.23 -1.10 -5.72
N PHE A 187 -6.10 -1.74 -5.88
CA PHE A 187 -5.22 -1.61 -7.03
C PHE A 187 -5.21 -2.94 -7.78
N ASP A 188 -5.04 -2.90 -9.10
CA ASP A 188 -5.23 -4.00 -10.04
C ASP A 188 -6.70 -4.45 -10.17
N SER A 189 -7.02 -5.10 -11.28
CA SER A 189 -8.32 -5.68 -11.56
C SER A 189 -8.13 -7.16 -11.88
N GLY A 190 -8.43 -8.01 -10.92
CA GLY A 190 -8.47 -9.45 -11.11
C GLY A 190 -9.89 -9.98 -11.09
N ALA A 191 -10.05 -11.29 -10.98
CA ALA A 191 -11.33 -11.94 -10.69
C ALA A 191 -11.68 -11.74 -9.20
N LEU A 192 -12.22 -10.57 -8.86
CA LEU A 192 -12.66 -10.20 -7.52
C LEU A 192 -14.16 -10.42 -7.37
#